data_ade2923edb7175ac4bc3fc63dd4bb491
#
_entry.id   ade2923edb7175ac4bc3fc63dd4bb491
#
_cell.length_a   1.000
_cell.length_b   1.000
_cell.length_c   1.000
_cell.angle_alpha   90.00
_cell.angle_beta   90.00
_cell.angle_gamma   90.00
#
_symmetry.space_group_name_H-M   'P 1'
#
loop_
_entity.id
_entity.type
_entity.pdbx_description
1 polymer ?
#
loop_
_entity_poly.entity_id
_entity_poly.type
_entity_poly.pdbx_seq_one_letter_code
_entity_poly.pdbx_strand_id
1 'polypeptide(L)'
;IRCSQEDRVWTLWDKEHRTHYGYSLDTGEKLWGPSEPEAQLGIFETWSIFYDGKLYTHGTKGIIDCYNAKTGEKLWSYKASDPFNEILWSDNWNIRIDFIAAGKIYMRHSEHSPVNPLPRGAPYICLNATTGEEVWRIDGAFRGTDWGGRGYIGDSILVKCNTYDMYIYAITKGPSALTVAAPDIGVPAGSSVTLKGSVTDISPGTKEYAVQARFPNGVPAVSDNSQGE
;
A
#
# COMPACT_ATOMS: atom_id res chain seq x y z
N ILE A 1 -13.68 15.22 11.07
CA ILE A 1 -15.03 14.82 10.62
C ILE A 1 -14.91 14.27 9.21
N ARG A 2 -15.54 13.12 8.95
CA ARG A 2 -15.71 12.50 7.63
C ARG A 2 -17.15 12.05 7.49
N CYS A 3 -17.66 11.98 6.29
CA CYS A 3 -19.02 11.50 6.04
C CYS A 3 -19.10 10.59 4.81
N SER A 4 -20.05 9.67 4.86
CA SER A 4 -20.50 8.84 3.74
C SER A 4 -21.97 9.18 3.44
N GLN A 5 -22.22 9.70 2.25
CA GLN A 5 -23.59 9.94 1.79
C GLN A 5 -24.32 8.62 1.51
N GLU A 6 -23.58 7.63 1.03
CA GLU A 6 -24.11 6.29 0.71
C GLU A 6 -24.58 5.58 1.98
N ASP A 7 -23.76 5.58 3.02
CA ASP A 7 -24.09 4.93 4.30
C ASP A 7 -24.97 5.79 5.20
N ARG A 8 -25.15 7.05 4.87
CA ARG A 8 -25.86 8.06 5.68
C ARG A 8 -25.26 8.26 7.07
N VAL A 9 -23.90 8.18 7.15
CA VAL A 9 -23.15 8.28 8.41
C VAL A 9 -22.09 9.37 8.30
N TRP A 10 -21.90 10.12 9.37
CA TRP A 10 -20.71 10.93 9.56
C TRP A 10 -19.98 10.51 10.85
N THR A 11 -18.66 10.69 10.88
CA THR A 11 -17.84 10.29 12.01
C THR A 11 -17.08 11.45 12.62
N LEU A 12 -16.93 11.39 13.93
CA LEU A 12 -16.09 12.27 14.74
C LEU A 12 -14.91 11.47 15.29
N TRP A 13 -13.73 12.03 15.21
CA TRP A 13 -12.53 11.54 15.87
C TRP A 13 -12.29 12.32 17.17
N ASP A 14 -12.29 11.60 18.29
CA ASP A 14 -11.85 12.12 19.59
C ASP A 14 -10.35 11.81 19.75
N LYS A 15 -9.54 12.83 19.57
CA LYS A 15 -8.08 12.71 19.55
C LYS A 15 -7.51 12.31 20.91
N GLU A 16 -8.09 12.81 22.00
CA GLU A 16 -7.56 12.57 23.34
C GLU A 16 -7.78 11.12 23.78
N HIS A 17 -8.94 10.57 23.47
CA HIS A 17 -9.29 9.19 23.79
C HIS A 17 -8.94 8.22 22.65
N ARG A 18 -8.58 8.73 21.48
CA ARG A 18 -8.26 7.96 20.26
C ARG A 18 -9.40 7.06 19.81
N THR A 19 -10.61 7.58 19.88
CA THR A 19 -11.84 6.85 19.58
C THR A 19 -12.66 7.54 18.50
N HIS A 20 -13.46 6.78 17.80
CA HIS A 20 -14.42 7.26 16.82
C HIS A 20 -15.84 7.18 17.34
N TYR A 21 -16.67 8.08 16.84
CA TYR A 21 -18.12 8.10 17.04
C TYR A 21 -18.78 8.23 15.68
N GLY A 22 -19.87 7.49 15.47
CA GLY A 22 -20.70 7.57 14.28
C GLY A 22 -22.06 8.19 14.58
N TYR A 23 -22.51 9.03 13.67
CA TYR A 23 -23.77 9.76 13.76
C TYR A 23 -24.56 9.63 12.45
N SER A 24 -25.88 9.67 12.56
CA SER A 24 -26.76 9.69 11.41
C SER A 24 -26.64 11.02 10.66
N LEU A 25 -26.50 10.99 9.33
CA LEU A 25 -26.62 12.16 8.49
C LEU A 25 -28.06 12.68 8.37
N ASP A 26 -29.05 11.84 8.67
CA ASP A 26 -30.45 12.19 8.51
C ASP A 26 -31.01 12.85 9.77
N THR A 27 -30.64 12.33 10.96
CA THR A 27 -31.22 12.79 12.23
C THR A 27 -30.22 13.53 13.12
N GLY A 28 -28.91 13.39 12.86
CA GLY A 28 -27.85 13.89 13.73
C GLY A 28 -27.65 13.07 14.99
N GLU A 29 -28.45 12.03 15.21
CA GLU A 29 -28.34 11.18 16.39
C GLU A 29 -27.10 10.29 16.35
N LYS A 30 -26.56 9.99 17.53
CA LYS A 30 -25.44 9.08 17.67
C LYS A 30 -25.88 7.65 17.38
N LEU A 31 -25.24 7.02 16.42
CA LEU A 31 -25.46 5.62 16.05
C LEU A 31 -24.60 4.67 16.86
N TRP A 32 -23.32 5.04 17.06
CA TRP A 32 -22.37 4.21 17.79
C TRP A 32 -21.21 5.05 18.37
N GLY A 33 -20.43 4.45 19.21
CA GLY A 33 -19.23 5.02 19.82
C GLY A 33 -19.35 5.21 21.32
N PRO A 34 -18.21 5.32 22.03
CA PRO A 34 -16.88 5.32 21.43
C PRO A 34 -16.50 3.97 20.83
N SER A 35 -15.67 3.99 19.79
CA SER A 35 -14.98 2.77 19.32
C SER A 35 -13.93 2.32 20.33
N GLU A 36 -13.32 1.17 20.12
CA GLU A 36 -12.08 0.85 20.82
C GLU A 36 -11.01 1.91 20.53
N PRO A 37 -10.17 2.26 21.53
CA PRO A 37 -9.09 3.21 21.33
C PRO A 37 -8.09 2.69 20.28
N GLU A 38 -7.81 3.50 19.28
CA GLU A 38 -6.80 3.18 18.30
C GLU A 38 -5.39 3.25 18.90
N ALA A 39 -4.51 2.37 18.45
CA ALA A 39 -3.12 2.39 18.86
C ALA A 39 -2.35 3.61 18.33
N GLN A 40 -2.96 4.40 17.46
CA GLN A 40 -2.29 5.48 16.76
C GLN A 40 -2.14 6.74 17.59
N LEU A 41 -0.94 7.30 17.55
CA LEU A 41 -0.66 8.66 17.99
C LEU A 41 -0.58 9.54 16.74
N GLY A 42 -1.71 9.96 16.22
CA GLY A 42 -1.72 10.98 15.18
C GLY A 42 -1.26 12.31 15.78
N ILE A 43 -0.18 12.89 15.28
CA ILE A 43 0.28 14.22 15.72
C ILE A 43 -0.76 15.26 15.32
N PHE A 44 -1.36 15.11 14.15
CA PHE A 44 -2.32 16.05 13.61
C PHE A 44 -3.75 15.53 13.71
N GLU A 45 -4.07 14.47 13.01
CA GLU A 45 -5.38 13.83 13.01
C GLU A 45 -5.27 12.37 12.53
N THR A 46 -6.24 11.55 12.86
CA THR A 46 -6.45 10.28 12.18
C THR A 46 -7.12 10.55 10.84
N TRP A 47 -6.52 10.05 9.79
CA TRP A 47 -7.09 10.12 8.46
C TRP A 47 -8.03 8.94 8.26
N SER A 48 -9.16 9.19 7.64
CA SER A 48 -10.16 8.15 7.43
C SER A 48 -10.82 8.29 6.06
N ILE A 49 -11.25 7.14 5.52
CA ILE A 49 -11.91 7.03 4.22
C ILE A 49 -13.08 6.09 4.37
N PHE A 50 -14.25 6.46 3.84
CA PHE A 50 -15.38 5.57 3.68
C PHE A 50 -15.33 4.89 2.33
N TYR A 51 -15.61 3.59 2.30
CA TYR A 51 -15.75 2.82 1.07
C TYR A 51 -16.56 1.54 1.37
N ASP A 52 -17.57 1.26 0.57
CA ASP A 52 -18.37 0.03 0.60
C ASP A 52 -18.84 -0.36 2.01
N GLY A 53 -19.56 0.54 2.68
CA GLY A 53 -20.11 0.31 4.01
C GLY A 53 -19.08 0.25 5.14
N LYS A 54 -17.84 0.61 4.89
CA LYS A 54 -16.74 0.52 5.85
C LYS A 54 -16.04 1.86 6.03
N LEU A 55 -15.52 2.07 7.23
CA LEU A 55 -14.64 3.16 7.60
C LEU A 55 -13.23 2.61 7.76
N TYR A 56 -12.29 3.11 6.97
CA TYR A 56 -10.87 2.78 7.09
C TYR A 56 -10.15 3.94 7.72
N THR A 57 -9.36 3.68 8.75
CA THR A 57 -8.56 4.68 9.44
C THR A 57 -7.09 4.38 9.28
N HIS A 58 -6.26 5.40 9.22
CA HIS A 58 -4.82 5.27 9.10
C HIS A 58 -4.10 6.46 9.74
N GLY A 59 -2.84 6.28 10.06
CA GLY A 59 -2.03 7.33 10.69
C GLY A 59 -0.56 6.93 10.85
N THR A 60 0.15 7.67 11.70
CA THR A 60 1.61 7.60 11.82
C THR A 60 2.17 6.29 12.35
N LYS A 61 1.37 5.42 12.95
CA LYS A 61 1.84 4.13 13.48
C LYS A 61 1.85 2.98 12.47
N GLY A 62 1.48 3.22 11.22
CA GLY A 62 1.47 2.19 10.19
C GLY A 62 0.43 1.10 10.43
N ILE A 63 -0.68 1.46 11.05
CA ILE A 63 -1.81 0.57 11.29
C ILE A 63 -3.00 1.07 10.49
N ILE A 64 -3.68 0.17 9.81
CA ILE A 64 -4.96 0.41 9.17
C ILE A 64 -6.01 -0.35 9.97
N ASP A 65 -6.97 0.36 10.51
CA ASP A 65 -8.15 -0.25 11.14
C ASP A 65 -9.36 -0.10 10.22
N CYS A 66 -10.16 -1.14 10.13
CA CYS A 66 -11.40 -1.16 9.36
C CYS A 66 -12.57 -1.38 10.29
N TYR A 67 -13.57 -0.53 10.18
CA TYR A 67 -14.79 -0.59 10.97
C TYR A 67 -16.01 -0.69 10.07
N ASN A 68 -17.04 -1.34 10.54
CA ASN A 68 -18.36 -1.23 9.94
C ASN A 68 -18.87 0.22 10.12
N ALA A 69 -19.22 0.88 9.02
CA ALA A 69 -19.60 2.29 9.03
C ALA A 69 -20.84 2.58 9.89
N LYS A 70 -21.80 1.63 9.95
CA LYS A 70 -23.09 1.81 10.64
C LYS A 70 -23.10 1.37 12.09
N THR A 71 -22.20 0.45 12.48
CA THR A 71 -22.17 -0.12 13.83
C THR A 71 -20.94 0.27 14.63
N GLY A 72 -19.86 0.72 13.97
CA GLY A 72 -18.58 1.01 14.62
C GLY A 72 -17.81 -0.23 15.04
N GLU A 73 -18.28 -1.43 14.69
CA GLU A 73 -17.57 -2.68 14.97
C GLU A 73 -16.26 -2.74 14.18
N LYS A 74 -15.16 -3.06 14.85
CA LYS A 74 -13.86 -3.27 14.20
C LYS A 74 -13.88 -4.63 13.50
N LEU A 75 -13.74 -4.60 12.17
CA LEU A 75 -13.77 -5.79 11.33
C LEU A 75 -12.41 -6.46 11.22
N TRP A 76 -11.35 -5.65 11.03
CA TRP A 76 -9.98 -6.12 10.95
C TRP A 76 -8.98 -4.98 11.19
N SER A 77 -7.73 -5.36 11.38
CA SER A 77 -6.59 -4.46 11.54
C SER A 77 -5.39 -5.00 10.78
N TYR A 78 -4.67 -4.14 10.07
CA TYR A 78 -3.44 -4.46 9.36
C TYR A 78 -2.29 -3.63 9.91
N LYS A 79 -1.11 -4.24 10.07
CA LYS A 79 0.12 -3.58 10.46
C LYS A 79 1.13 -3.64 9.32
N ALA A 80 1.62 -2.48 8.89
CA ALA A 80 2.70 -2.39 7.91
C ALA A 80 4.06 -2.63 8.59
N SER A 81 4.19 -3.78 9.26
CA SER A 81 5.40 -4.13 10.01
C SER A 81 6.54 -4.53 9.11
N ASP A 82 7.74 -4.12 9.49
CA ASP A 82 8.97 -4.53 8.84
C ASP A 82 10.10 -4.49 9.88
N PRO A 83 10.70 -5.63 10.24
CA PRO A 83 11.76 -5.69 11.24
C PRO A 83 13.05 -4.99 10.79
N PHE A 84 13.18 -4.67 9.50
CA PHE A 84 14.35 -4.02 8.92
C PHE A 84 14.14 -2.53 8.63
N ASN A 85 12.99 -1.96 8.99
CA ASN A 85 12.76 -0.54 8.76
C ASN A 85 13.68 0.34 9.63
N GLU A 86 14.01 1.52 9.13
CA GLU A 86 14.90 2.47 9.79
C GLU A 86 14.16 3.42 10.76
N ILE A 87 12.91 3.15 11.09
CA ILE A 87 12.10 4.00 11.98
C ILE A 87 12.34 3.59 13.43
N LEU A 88 13.06 4.42 14.17
CA LEU A 88 13.60 4.11 15.49
C LEU A 88 12.56 3.88 16.60
N TRP A 89 11.34 4.36 16.45
CA TRP A 89 10.30 4.29 17.49
C TRP A 89 9.10 3.40 17.13
N SER A 90 9.17 2.74 15.99
CA SER A 90 8.07 1.90 15.50
C SER A 90 8.62 0.81 14.60
N ASP A 91 8.13 -0.40 14.80
CA ASP A 91 8.41 -1.53 13.90
C ASP A 91 7.50 -1.51 12.66
N ASN A 92 6.72 -0.45 12.48
CA ASN A 92 5.79 -0.29 11.39
C ASN A 92 6.14 0.92 10.53
N TRP A 93 6.04 0.76 9.22
CA TRP A 93 6.09 1.88 8.29
C TRP A 93 4.90 2.81 8.51
N ASN A 94 5.15 4.12 8.56
CA ASN A 94 4.09 5.14 8.55
C ASN A 94 3.32 5.06 7.21
N ILE A 95 2.11 4.52 7.23
CA ILE A 95 1.33 4.21 6.04
C ILE A 95 0.13 5.13 5.92
N ARG A 96 -0.09 5.62 4.70
CA ARG A 96 -1.29 6.37 4.31
C ARG A 96 -1.97 5.73 3.12
N ILE A 97 -3.29 5.69 3.19
CA ILE A 97 -4.11 5.26 2.07
C ILE A 97 -4.07 6.35 1.00
N ASP A 98 -3.65 5.98 -0.21
CA ASP A 98 -3.73 6.84 -1.37
C ASP A 98 -5.15 6.89 -1.92
N PHE A 99 -5.73 5.73 -2.14
CA PHE A 99 -7.12 5.54 -2.59
C PHE A 99 -7.58 4.10 -2.36
N ILE A 100 -8.88 3.88 -2.51
CA ILE A 100 -9.52 2.55 -2.52
C ILE A 100 -10.24 2.42 -3.85
N ALA A 101 -9.99 1.34 -4.57
CA ALA A 101 -10.61 1.07 -5.86
C ALA A 101 -10.72 -0.43 -6.12
N ALA A 102 -11.82 -0.86 -6.73
CA ALA A 102 -12.07 -2.27 -7.10
C ALA A 102 -11.82 -3.25 -5.94
N GLY A 103 -12.28 -2.91 -4.73
CA GLY A 103 -12.13 -3.73 -3.54
C GLY A 103 -10.71 -3.85 -3.00
N LYS A 104 -9.81 -2.93 -3.39
CA LYS A 104 -8.41 -2.91 -2.93
C LYS A 104 -8.04 -1.56 -2.38
N ILE A 105 -7.24 -1.58 -1.31
CA ILE A 105 -6.65 -0.41 -0.66
C ILE A 105 -5.21 -0.28 -1.14
N TYR A 106 -4.86 0.88 -1.67
CA TYR A 106 -3.51 1.20 -2.12
C TYR A 106 -2.88 2.19 -1.17
N MET A 107 -1.71 1.84 -0.63
CA MET A 107 -1.07 2.58 0.45
C MET A 107 0.39 2.84 0.18
N ARG A 108 0.86 3.97 0.65
CA ARG A 108 2.27 4.36 0.60
C ARG A 108 2.81 4.67 1.98
N HIS A 109 4.11 4.58 2.14
CA HIS A 109 4.79 5.27 3.24
C HIS A 109 4.72 6.79 3.01
N SER A 110 4.35 7.52 4.03
CA SER A 110 4.24 8.98 3.95
C SER A 110 4.66 9.62 5.26
N GLU A 111 5.40 10.70 5.14
CA GLU A 111 5.79 11.55 6.27
C GLU A 111 5.38 13.00 6.03
N HIS A 112 5.06 13.69 7.10
CA HIS A 112 4.64 15.09 7.03
C HIS A 112 5.73 15.99 6.47
N SER A 113 6.95 15.82 6.95
CA SER A 113 8.10 16.65 6.55
C SER A 113 9.25 15.80 6.08
N PRO A 114 10.09 16.30 5.18
CA PRO A 114 11.34 15.65 4.85
C PRO A 114 12.18 15.45 6.11
N VAL A 115 12.67 14.25 6.31
CA VAL A 115 13.60 13.90 7.39
C VAL A 115 14.95 13.58 6.79
N ASN A 116 16.00 13.83 7.55
CA ASN A 116 17.36 13.52 7.14
C ASN A 116 18.08 12.75 8.28
N PRO A 117 18.49 11.50 8.09
CA PRO A 117 18.38 10.73 6.85
C PRO A 117 16.93 10.32 6.52
N LEU A 118 16.64 10.12 5.24
CA LEU A 118 15.37 9.55 4.79
C LEU A 118 15.32 8.06 5.13
N PRO A 119 14.20 7.55 5.68
CA PRO A 119 14.00 6.11 5.85
C PRO A 119 14.09 5.41 4.48
N ARG A 120 14.85 4.32 4.40
CA ARG A 120 15.00 3.51 3.18
C ARG A 120 14.03 2.34 3.18
N GLY A 121 13.81 1.76 2.00
CA GLY A 121 12.99 0.56 1.86
C GLY A 121 11.49 0.80 1.96
N ALA A 122 11.02 2.04 1.95
CA ALA A 122 9.61 2.36 2.12
C ALA A 122 8.71 1.61 1.13
N PRO A 123 7.73 0.84 1.62
CA PRO A 123 6.90 0.00 0.78
C PRO A 123 5.74 0.76 0.13
N TYR A 124 5.28 0.22 -1.00
CA TYR A 124 3.95 0.46 -1.52
C TYR A 124 3.14 -0.82 -1.39
N ILE A 125 1.99 -0.75 -0.74
CA ILE A 125 1.24 -1.92 -0.30
C ILE A 125 -0.16 -1.89 -0.87
N CYS A 126 -0.66 -3.05 -1.30
CA CYS A 126 -2.04 -3.25 -1.70
C CYS A 126 -2.69 -4.29 -0.79
N LEU A 127 -3.81 -3.92 -0.17
CA LEU A 127 -4.62 -4.84 0.64
C LEU A 127 -5.95 -5.15 -0.04
N ASN A 128 -6.52 -6.29 0.31
CA ASN A 128 -7.93 -6.58 0.09
C ASN A 128 -8.76 -5.72 1.06
N ALA A 129 -9.65 -4.88 0.55
CA ALA A 129 -10.46 -3.99 1.37
C ALA A 129 -11.45 -4.73 2.30
N THR A 130 -11.86 -5.94 1.94
CA THR A 130 -12.81 -6.72 2.73
C THR A 130 -12.13 -7.47 3.87
N THR A 131 -10.96 -8.09 3.61
CA THR A 131 -10.30 -8.97 4.58
C THR A 131 -9.11 -8.35 5.30
N GLY A 132 -8.54 -7.26 4.76
CA GLY A 132 -7.32 -6.67 5.28
C GLY A 132 -6.04 -7.44 4.92
N GLU A 133 -6.16 -8.52 4.14
CA GLU A 133 -5.01 -9.32 3.71
C GLU A 133 -4.17 -8.59 2.66
N GLU A 134 -2.87 -8.76 2.74
CA GLU A 134 -1.94 -8.20 1.77
C GLU A 134 -2.06 -8.93 0.43
N VAL A 135 -2.34 -8.18 -0.63
CA VAL A 135 -2.43 -8.71 -2.00
C VAL A 135 -1.07 -8.69 -2.67
N TRP A 136 -0.35 -7.60 -2.51
CA TRP A 136 1.03 -7.44 -2.96
C TRP A 136 1.71 -6.28 -2.24
N ARG A 137 3.03 -6.29 -2.25
CA ARG A 137 3.90 -5.27 -1.71
C ARG A 137 5.08 -5.05 -2.65
N ILE A 138 5.52 -3.81 -2.80
CA ILE A 138 6.74 -3.43 -3.49
C ILE A 138 7.59 -2.67 -2.49
N ASP A 139 8.74 -3.22 -2.12
CA ASP A 139 9.66 -2.61 -1.17
C ASP A 139 10.68 -1.71 -1.87
N GLY A 140 11.31 -0.83 -1.12
CA GLY A 140 12.39 0.03 -1.60
C GLY A 140 11.99 1.19 -2.50
N ALA A 141 10.69 1.39 -2.72
CA ALA A 141 10.20 2.40 -3.64
C ALA A 141 8.96 3.12 -3.08
N PHE A 142 8.64 4.26 -3.68
CA PHE A 142 7.34 4.91 -3.49
C PHE A 142 7.09 5.58 -2.14
N ARG A 143 8.16 6.11 -1.54
CA ARG A 143 7.96 7.10 -0.48
C ARG A 143 7.16 8.29 -1.02
N GLY A 144 6.20 8.75 -0.26
CA GLY A 144 5.47 9.98 -0.50
C GLY A 144 5.63 10.95 0.67
N THR A 145 5.18 12.16 0.48
CA THR A 145 5.01 13.15 1.53
C THR A 145 3.54 13.56 1.63
N ASP A 146 3.17 14.32 2.64
CA ASP A 146 1.82 14.88 2.72
C ASP A 146 1.50 15.85 1.58
N TRP A 147 2.54 16.44 1.02
CA TRP A 147 2.47 17.46 -0.02
C TRP A 147 2.58 16.90 -1.44
N GLY A 148 2.98 15.63 -1.59
CA GLY A 148 3.13 15.02 -2.90
C GLY A 148 3.41 13.53 -2.88
N GLY A 149 3.50 12.93 -4.07
CA GLY A 149 3.80 11.51 -4.22
C GLY A 149 2.61 10.60 -3.95
N ARG A 150 1.37 11.10 -4.00
CA ARG A 150 0.18 10.24 -3.97
C ARG A 150 0.12 9.40 -5.24
N GLY A 151 -0.41 8.18 -5.10
CA GLY A 151 -0.76 7.34 -6.22
C GLY A 151 -2.13 7.70 -6.79
N TYR A 152 -2.30 7.45 -8.07
CA TYR A 152 -3.56 7.59 -8.81
C TYR A 152 -3.74 6.36 -9.67
N ILE A 153 -4.98 5.98 -9.96
CA ILE A 153 -5.30 4.86 -10.84
C ILE A 153 -6.27 5.31 -11.93
N GLY A 154 -6.01 4.88 -13.15
CA GLY A 154 -6.87 5.06 -14.31
C GLY A 154 -6.63 3.93 -15.29
N ASP A 155 -7.68 3.38 -15.90
CA ASP A 155 -7.61 2.26 -16.86
C ASP A 155 -6.75 1.08 -16.38
N SER A 156 -6.84 0.77 -15.07
CA SER A 156 -6.05 -0.28 -14.41
C SER A 156 -4.53 -0.01 -14.37
N ILE A 157 -4.10 1.21 -14.65
CA ILE A 157 -2.72 1.66 -14.52
C ILE A 157 -2.62 2.52 -13.26
N LEU A 158 -1.80 2.07 -12.31
CA LEU A 158 -1.43 2.83 -11.13
C LEU A 158 -0.25 3.74 -11.47
N VAL A 159 -0.40 5.03 -11.28
CA VAL A 159 0.66 6.00 -11.51
C VAL A 159 1.08 6.63 -10.20
N LYS A 160 2.37 6.67 -9.93
CA LYS A 160 2.91 7.19 -8.68
C LYS A 160 4.28 7.85 -8.88
N CYS A 161 4.49 8.97 -8.21
CA CYS A 161 5.81 9.56 -8.06
C CYS A 161 6.54 8.90 -6.88
N ASN A 162 7.73 8.40 -7.13
CA ASN A 162 8.65 7.95 -6.09
C ASN A 162 9.53 9.14 -5.65
N THR A 163 9.45 9.53 -4.40
CA THR A 163 10.20 10.68 -3.90
C THR A 163 11.64 10.36 -3.49
N TYR A 164 12.10 9.11 -3.66
CA TYR A 164 13.53 8.78 -3.53
C TYR A 164 14.34 9.18 -4.76
N ASP A 165 13.79 8.94 -5.94
CA ASP A 165 14.46 9.18 -7.22
C ASP A 165 13.78 10.25 -8.09
N MET A 166 12.61 10.73 -7.65
CA MET A 166 11.79 11.73 -8.33
C MET A 166 11.26 11.30 -9.71
N TYR A 167 11.19 9.98 -9.96
CA TYR A 167 10.56 9.45 -11.16
C TYR A 167 9.08 9.16 -10.95
N ILE A 168 8.35 9.20 -12.06
CA ILE A 168 6.96 8.76 -12.13
C ILE A 168 6.94 7.33 -12.65
N TYR A 169 6.34 6.43 -11.87
CA TYR A 169 6.17 5.03 -12.21
C TYR A 169 4.74 4.75 -12.64
N ALA A 170 4.59 4.00 -13.71
CA ALA A 170 3.33 3.41 -14.13
C ALA A 170 3.38 1.92 -13.83
N ILE A 171 2.52 1.47 -12.93
CA ILE A 171 2.45 0.09 -12.47
C ILE A 171 1.14 -0.50 -12.96
N THR A 172 1.22 -1.61 -13.66
CA THR A 172 0.05 -2.31 -14.19
C THR A 172 0.29 -3.81 -14.16
N LYS A 173 -0.77 -4.58 -14.28
CA LYS A 173 -0.66 -5.99 -14.66
C LYS A 173 -0.31 -6.04 -16.16
N GLY A 174 0.97 -5.95 -16.45
CA GLY A 174 1.46 -6.10 -17.81
C GLY A 174 1.57 -7.57 -18.22
N PRO A 175 1.60 -7.86 -19.52
CA PRO A 175 1.99 -9.17 -20.00
C PRO A 175 3.46 -9.42 -19.63
N SER A 176 3.72 -10.57 -19.04
CA SER A 176 5.07 -11.03 -18.72
C SER A 176 5.41 -12.31 -19.48
N ALA A 177 6.68 -12.51 -19.78
CA ALA A 177 7.20 -13.75 -20.28
C ALA A 177 8.03 -14.45 -19.20
N LEU A 178 7.78 -15.72 -19.02
CA LEU A 178 8.50 -16.58 -18.09
C LEU A 178 9.32 -17.60 -18.88
N THR A 179 10.59 -17.73 -18.53
CA THR A 179 11.44 -18.83 -19.00
C THR A 179 11.91 -19.65 -17.81
N VAL A 180 12.02 -20.94 -17.99
CA VAL A 180 12.66 -21.85 -17.04
C VAL A 180 13.49 -22.86 -17.79
N ALA A 181 14.69 -23.13 -17.31
CA ALA A 181 15.57 -24.16 -17.82
C ALA A 181 16.06 -25.06 -16.68
N ALA A 182 16.07 -26.34 -16.93
CA ALA A 182 16.69 -27.36 -16.10
C ALA A 182 18.00 -27.82 -16.76
N PRO A 183 18.93 -28.46 -16.03
CA PRO A 183 20.08 -29.09 -16.63
C PRO A 183 19.68 -30.13 -17.69
N ASP A 184 20.41 -30.14 -18.82
CA ASP A 184 20.17 -31.08 -19.92
C ASP A 184 20.66 -32.51 -19.62
N ILE A 185 21.19 -32.73 -18.43
CA ILE A 185 21.70 -34.02 -17.98
C ILE A 185 20.80 -34.61 -16.88
N GLY A 186 20.62 -35.93 -16.93
CA GLY A 186 19.90 -36.63 -15.88
C GLY A 186 20.65 -36.55 -14.55
N VAL A 187 19.91 -36.36 -13.46
CA VAL A 187 20.44 -36.37 -12.09
C VAL A 187 19.80 -37.52 -11.30
N PRO A 188 20.53 -38.14 -10.37
CA PRO A 188 19.96 -39.20 -9.54
C PRO A 188 18.76 -38.72 -8.73
N ALA A 189 17.78 -39.59 -8.52
CA ALA A 189 16.64 -39.28 -7.66
C ALA A 189 17.10 -38.91 -6.24
N GLY A 190 16.54 -37.84 -5.69
CA GLY A 190 16.93 -37.28 -4.39
C GLY A 190 18.07 -36.27 -4.44
N SER A 191 18.66 -35.99 -5.59
CA SER A 191 19.67 -34.95 -5.77
C SER A 191 19.04 -33.59 -5.96
N SER A 192 19.72 -32.52 -5.49
CA SER A 192 19.32 -31.15 -5.76
C SER A 192 19.60 -30.77 -7.21
N VAL A 193 18.66 -30.03 -7.82
CA VAL A 193 18.78 -29.53 -9.20
C VAL A 193 18.65 -28.00 -9.16
N THR A 194 19.57 -27.33 -9.84
CA THR A 194 19.45 -25.88 -10.04
C THR A 194 18.59 -25.61 -11.26
N LEU A 195 17.43 -24.96 -11.03
CA LEU A 195 16.62 -24.40 -12.10
C LEU A 195 17.05 -22.94 -12.31
N LYS A 196 17.16 -22.54 -13.58
CA LYS A 196 17.38 -21.15 -13.98
C LYS A 196 16.14 -20.65 -14.68
N GLY A 197 15.73 -19.43 -14.38
CA GLY A 197 14.58 -18.81 -15.03
C GLY A 197 14.71 -17.31 -15.09
N SER A 198 13.90 -16.71 -15.94
CA SER A 198 13.75 -15.26 -16.01
C SER A 198 12.28 -14.89 -16.11
N VAL A 199 11.92 -13.76 -15.54
CA VAL A 199 10.62 -13.13 -15.73
C VAL A 199 10.86 -11.76 -16.33
N THR A 200 10.34 -11.54 -17.53
CA THR A 200 10.51 -10.28 -18.24
C THR A 200 9.17 -9.62 -18.51
N ASP A 201 9.16 -8.30 -18.48
CA ASP A 201 8.04 -7.48 -18.96
C ASP A 201 8.06 -7.45 -20.48
N ILE A 202 6.95 -7.81 -21.10
CA ILE A 202 6.76 -7.76 -22.56
C ILE A 202 5.68 -6.76 -22.96
N SER A 203 5.35 -5.80 -22.10
CA SER A 203 4.45 -4.71 -22.44
C SER A 203 4.97 -3.86 -23.62
N PRO A 204 4.11 -3.15 -24.35
CA PRO A 204 4.51 -2.43 -25.57
C PRO A 204 5.69 -1.48 -25.40
N GLY A 205 5.80 -0.78 -24.25
CA GLY A 205 6.90 0.15 -23.97
C GLY A 205 8.28 -0.49 -23.92
N THR A 206 8.37 -1.80 -23.64
CA THR A 206 9.66 -2.52 -23.64
C THR A 206 10.26 -2.69 -25.02
N LYS A 207 9.49 -2.41 -26.08
CA LYS A 207 9.94 -2.49 -27.49
C LYS A 207 10.63 -1.21 -27.97
N GLU A 208 10.66 -0.17 -27.18
CA GLU A 208 11.37 1.06 -27.51
C GLU A 208 12.88 0.81 -27.58
N TYR A 209 13.53 1.37 -28.61
CA TYR A 209 14.95 1.16 -28.86
C TYR A 209 15.84 1.48 -27.66
N ALA A 210 15.58 2.59 -26.98
CA ALA A 210 16.35 2.99 -25.80
C ALA A 210 16.23 2.00 -24.64
N VAL A 211 15.03 1.43 -24.45
CA VAL A 211 14.75 0.42 -23.42
C VAL A 211 15.45 -0.90 -23.78
N GLN A 212 15.34 -1.34 -25.04
CA GLN A 212 16.03 -2.56 -25.50
C GLN A 212 17.55 -2.44 -25.42
N ALA A 213 18.10 -1.26 -25.73
CA ALA A 213 19.53 -1.01 -25.62
C ALA A 213 20.03 -1.07 -24.16
N ARG A 214 19.19 -0.62 -23.21
CA ARG A 214 19.50 -0.68 -21.78
C ARG A 214 19.35 -2.11 -21.22
N PHE A 215 18.38 -2.86 -21.72
CA PHE A 215 18.05 -4.21 -21.24
C PHE A 215 18.15 -5.25 -22.37
N PRO A 216 19.34 -5.60 -22.82
CA PRO A 216 19.54 -6.51 -23.98
C PRO A 216 19.00 -7.93 -23.74
N ASN A 217 18.85 -8.33 -22.48
CA ASN A 217 18.32 -9.65 -22.09
C ASN A 217 16.83 -9.60 -21.72
N GLY A 218 16.14 -8.51 -22.05
CA GLY A 218 14.73 -8.24 -21.68
C GLY A 218 14.60 -7.40 -20.40
N VAL A 219 13.54 -6.63 -20.35
CA VAL A 219 13.23 -5.77 -19.20
C VAL A 219 12.79 -6.67 -18.03
N PRO A 220 13.43 -6.58 -16.86
CA PRO A 220 12.97 -7.34 -15.70
C PRO A 220 11.52 -6.99 -15.34
N ALA A 221 10.73 -7.98 -14.94
CA ALA A 221 9.34 -7.78 -14.51
C ALA A 221 9.23 -7.15 -13.11
N VAL A 222 10.33 -6.96 -12.41
CA VAL A 222 10.45 -6.28 -11.11
C VAL A 222 11.39 -5.09 -11.25
N SER A 223 11.20 -4.05 -10.42
CA SER A 223 12.03 -2.86 -10.48
C SER A 223 13.49 -3.15 -10.11
N ASP A 224 14.42 -2.41 -10.67
CA ASP A 224 15.85 -2.52 -10.34
C ASP A 224 16.11 -2.32 -8.83
N ASN A 225 15.31 -1.50 -8.16
CA ASN A 225 15.41 -1.28 -6.72
C ASN A 225 15.07 -2.54 -5.92
N SER A 226 14.13 -3.34 -6.39
CA SER A 226 13.77 -4.62 -5.74
C SER A 226 14.77 -5.75 -6.04
N GLN A 227 15.70 -5.54 -6.95
CA GLN A 227 16.76 -6.50 -7.30
C GLN A 227 18.09 -6.21 -6.60
N GLY A 228 18.24 -5.02 -6.03
CA GLY A 228 19.46 -4.56 -5.37
C GLY A 228 19.53 -4.89 -3.88
N GLU A 229 18.46 -5.45 -3.32
CA GLU A 229 18.36 -5.95 -1.95
C GLU A 229 18.43 -7.49 -1.96
#